data_b7ba8040e2e61a3c616d0ab56ec5fd58
#
_entry.id   b7ba8040e2e61a3c616d0ab56ec5fd58
#
_cell.length_a   1.000
_cell.length_b   1.000
_cell.length_c   1.000
_cell.angle_alpha   90.00
_cell.angle_beta   90.00
_cell.angle_gamma   90.00
#
_symmetry.space_group_name_H-M   'P 1'
#
loop_
_entity.id
_entity.type
_entity.pdbx_description
1 polymer ?
#
loop_
_entity_poly.entity_id
_entity_poly.type
_entity_poly.pdbx_seq_one_letter_code
_entity_poly.pdbx_strand_id
1 'polypeptide(L)'
;LEGPVAPPRWRGGLPITYHMGPGPAMLHLKLEFNWDIVPTYNIIAKMEGSEFPDQWVIRGNHHDAWVHGAADPISGLVVEMEEARILSEYAKETGWRPKRTIVFAAWGSEEQGLIGSVEWVEEHALELREKAVAYINTDGNGAGFLGAGGSHTLETFFDEIAHSVTDPIQGMTAAERVRSRNLMSSNSLTRSRAEKSSHYYLSALGSGSDYSGFFQHLGITSMNIGYGG
;
A
#
# COMPACT_ATOMS: atom_id res chain seq x y z
N LEU A 1 -16.02 27.66 24.83
CA LEU A 1 -17.14 27.10 24.08
C LEU A 1 -18.16 26.54 25.09
N GLU A 2 -19.42 26.97 24.97
CA GLU A 2 -20.52 26.47 25.75
C GLU A 2 -21.08 25.22 25.07
N GLY A 3 -21.06 24.11 25.75
CA GLY A 3 -21.56 22.83 25.24
C GLY A 3 -21.06 21.68 26.10
N PRO A 4 -21.64 20.49 25.97
CA PRO A 4 -21.18 19.33 26.71
C PRO A 4 -19.75 18.97 26.33
N VAL A 5 -18.98 18.47 27.29
CA VAL A 5 -17.61 18.00 27.05
C VAL A 5 -17.62 16.82 26.05
N ALA A 6 -16.77 16.89 25.07
CA ALA A 6 -16.67 15.84 24.06
C ALA A 6 -16.27 14.47 24.67
N PRO A 7 -16.86 13.36 24.19
CA PRO A 7 -16.47 12.02 24.61
C PRO A 7 -14.97 11.80 24.40
N PRO A 8 -14.31 10.94 25.22
CA PRO A 8 -12.86 10.72 25.12
C PRO A 8 -12.37 10.37 23.71
N ARG A 9 -13.17 9.60 22.95
CA ARG A 9 -12.81 9.18 21.57
C ARG A 9 -12.89 10.31 20.52
N TRP A 10 -13.47 11.48 20.89
CA TRP A 10 -13.63 12.63 20.00
C TRP A 10 -12.71 13.77 20.38
N ARG A 11 -11.79 13.53 21.31
CA ARG A 11 -10.82 14.52 21.76
C ARG A 11 -9.56 14.41 20.92
N GLY A 12 -9.05 15.55 20.48
CA GLY A 12 -7.74 15.63 19.84
C GLY A 12 -6.59 15.68 20.84
N GLY A 13 -5.38 15.89 20.33
CA GLY A 13 -4.14 15.90 21.11
C GLY A 13 -3.78 17.24 21.78
N LEU A 14 -4.59 18.27 21.65
CA LEU A 14 -4.30 19.56 22.28
C LEU A 14 -4.65 19.54 23.79
N PRO A 15 -3.88 20.26 24.63
CA PRO A 15 -4.13 20.33 26.09
C PRO A 15 -5.28 21.30 26.44
N ILE A 16 -6.43 21.08 25.81
CA ILE A 16 -7.65 21.89 26.01
C ILE A 16 -8.83 20.98 26.30
N THR A 17 -9.90 21.55 26.90
CA THR A 17 -11.16 20.83 27.01
C THR A 17 -11.94 20.95 25.70
N TYR A 18 -12.23 19.79 25.09
CA TYR A 18 -13.05 19.72 23.88
C TYR A 18 -14.52 19.72 24.22
N HIS A 19 -15.29 20.55 23.55
CA HIS A 19 -16.74 20.67 23.71
C HIS A 19 -17.44 20.35 22.39
N MET A 20 -18.65 19.82 22.48
CA MET A 20 -19.53 19.56 21.34
C MET A 20 -20.67 20.56 21.29
N GLY A 21 -21.21 20.67 20.10
CA GLY A 21 -22.49 21.34 19.87
C GLY A 21 -22.36 22.68 19.15
N PRO A 22 -23.51 23.15 18.65
CA PRO A 22 -23.60 24.45 18.03
C PRO A 22 -23.47 25.50 19.13
N GLY A 23 -22.29 26.09 19.24
CA GLY A 23 -22.09 27.28 20.06
C GLY A 23 -22.40 28.54 19.27
N PRO A 24 -22.44 29.71 19.88
CA PRO A 24 -22.53 30.99 19.17
C PRO A 24 -21.20 31.39 18.52
N ALA A 25 -20.32 30.43 18.31
CA ALA A 25 -19.00 30.66 17.71
C ALA A 25 -19.12 30.98 16.22
N MET A 26 -18.56 32.12 15.83
CA MET A 26 -18.37 32.45 14.41
C MET A 26 -17.03 31.86 13.94
N LEU A 27 -17.09 31.06 12.89
CA LEU A 27 -15.89 30.57 12.20
C LEU A 27 -15.68 31.36 10.91
N HIS A 28 -14.50 31.96 10.80
CA HIS A 28 -14.07 32.56 9.55
C HIS A 28 -13.02 31.62 8.93
N LEU A 29 -13.35 31.02 7.78
CA LEU A 29 -12.45 30.23 6.97
C LEU A 29 -12.06 31.02 5.72
N LYS A 30 -10.78 31.36 5.59
CA LYS A 30 -10.21 31.94 4.38
C LYS A 30 -9.25 30.94 3.77
N LEU A 31 -9.49 30.59 2.50
CA LEU A 31 -8.66 29.70 1.72
C LEU A 31 -8.03 30.48 0.57
N GLU A 32 -6.76 30.25 0.36
CA GLU A 32 -6.02 30.78 -0.79
C GLU A 32 -5.37 29.59 -1.52
N PHE A 33 -5.69 29.45 -2.81
CA PHE A 33 -5.19 28.36 -3.64
C PHE A 33 -4.24 28.91 -4.69
N ASN A 34 -3.15 28.20 -4.91
CA ASN A 34 -2.35 28.36 -6.12
C ASN A 34 -2.91 27.41 -7.19
N TRP A 35 -3.36 27.97 -8.31
CA TRP A 35 -3.92 27.24 -9.43
C TRP A 35 -2.94 27.13 -10.61
N ASP A 36 -1.65 27.38 -10.38
CA ASP A 36 -0.64 27.24 -11.40
C ASP A 36 -0.48 25.76 -11.81
N ILE A 37 -0.32 25.51 -13.10
CA ILE A 37 0.01 24.19 -13.60
C ILE A 37 1.47 23.92 -13.30
N VAL A 38 1.73 22.84 -12.60
CA VAL A 38 3.08 22.39 -12.23
C VAL A 38 3.34 20.98 -12.76
N PRO A 39 4.59 20.63 -13.10
CA PRO A 39 4.92 19.27 -13.52
C PRO A 39 4.79 18.30 -12.36
N THR A 40 4.28 17.11 -12.63
CA THR A 40 4.41 15.93 -11.77
C THR A 40 5.35 14.92 -12.42
N TYR A 41 5.96 14.06 -11.63
CA TYR A 41 6.97 13.11 -12.11
C TYR A 41 6.69 11.71 -11.59
N ASN A 42 6.79 10.72 -12.49
CA ASN A 42 6.93 9.33 -12.11
C ASN A 42 8.39 8.92 -12.26
N ILE A 43 8.89 8.12 -11.34
CA ILE A 43 10.25 7.59 -11.40
C ILE A 43 10.16 6.10 -11.66
N ILE A 44 10.67 5.66 -12.81
CA ILE A 44 10.60 4.26 -13.23
C ILE A 44 12.01 3.69 -13.33
N ALA A 45 12.26 2.58 -12.63
CA ALA A 45 13.49 1.81 -12.74
C ALA A 45 13.17 0.37 -13.12
N LYS A 46 14.06 -0.28 -13.88
CA LYS A 46 13.87 -1.67 -14.34
C LYS A 46 15.08 -2.53 -14.01
N MET A 47 14.83 -3.73 -13.50
CA MET A 47 15.79 -4.82 -13.44
C MET A 47 15.35 -5.88 -14.45
N GLU A 48 16.06 -5.95 -15.57
CA GLU A 48 15.67 -6.80 -16.70
C GLU A 48 15.76 -8.29 -16.38
N GLY A 49 14.72 -9.02 -16.76
CA GLY A 49 14.62 -10.46 -16.58
C GLY A 49 15.59 -11.26 -17.43
N SER A 50 16.09 -12.37 -16.91
CA SER A 50 17.06 -13.24 -17.59
C SER A 50 16.41 -14.29 -18.50
N GLU A 51 15.18 -14.71 -18.21
CA GLU A 51 14.46 -15.75 -18.95
C GLU A 51 13.22 -15.18 -19.69
N PHE A 52 12.50 -14.27 -19.03
CA PHE A 52 11.25 -13.69 -19.53
C PHE A 52 11.28 -12.15 -19.43
N PRO A 53 12.12 -11.46 -20.21
CA PRO A 53 12.28 -9.99 -20.10
C PRO A 53 11.00 -9.22 -20.44
N ASP A 54 10.11 -9.78 -21.24
CA ASP A 54 8.82 -9.19 -21.60
C ASP A 54 7.68 -9.54 -20.63
N GLN A 55 7.97 -10.21 -19.52
CA GLN A 55 7.01 -10.43 -18.43
C GLN A 55 7.39 -9.57 -17.24
N TRP A 56 6.53 -8.59 -16.92
CA TRP A 56 6.84 -7.58 -15.91
C TRP A 56 6.09 -7.84 -14.61
N VAL A 57 6.82 -7.88 -13.50
CA VAL A 57 6.28 -7.71 -12.16
C VAL A 57 6.54 -6.26 -11.77
N ILE A 58 5.48 -5.51 -11.63
CA ILE A 58 5.56 -4.08 -11.35
C ILE A 58 5.35 -3.88 -9.85
N ARG A 59 6.28 -3.20 -9.23
CA ARG A 59 6.26 -2.80 -7.83
C ARG A 59 6.06 -1.29 -7.79
N GLY A 60 5.11 -0.79 -7.01
CA GLY A 60 4.86 0.64 -7.00
C GLY A 60 4.43 1.19 -5.65
N ASN A 61 4.77 2.45 -5.44
CA ASN A 61 4.37 3.28 -4.31
C ASN A 61 4.36 4.73 -4.75
N HIS A 62 3.50 5.58 -4.19
CA HIS A 62 3.60 7.01 -4.49
C HIS A 62 4.65 7.72 -3.63
N HIS A 63 4.99 8.94 -4.02
CA HIS A 63 6.04 9.72 -3.35
C HIS A 63 5.62 11.16 -3.00
N ASP A 64 4.45 11.58 -3.40
CA ASP A 64 3.83 12.84 -3.00
C ASP A 64 3.01 12.66 -1.71
N ALA A 65 2.72 13.76 -1.03
CA ALA A 65 2.01 13.74 0.23
C ALA A 65 1.24 15.05 0.46
N TRP A 66 0.18 15.00 1.24
CA TRP A 66 -0.57 16.22 1.63
C TRP A 66 0.25 17.18 2.48
N VAL A 67 1.15 16.65 3.31
CA VAL A 67 2.00 17.46 4.20
C VAL A 67 3.40 16.85 4.32
N HIS A 68 3.76 16.23 5.44
CA HIS A 68 5.11 15.70 5.68
C HIS A 68 5.33 14.28 5.14
N GLY A 69 4.28 13.52 4.93
CA GLY A 69 4.31 12.23 4.24
C GLY A 69 5.07 11.08 4.91
N ALA A 70 5.43 11.19 6.18
CA ALA A 70 6.30 10.19 6.81
C ALA A 70 5.66 8.79 6.91
N ALA A 71 4.35 8.72 7.13
CA ALA A 71 3.60 7.48 7.12
C ALA A 71 3.06 7.17 5.72
N ASP A 72 2.34 8.12 5.16
CA ASP A 72 1.69 8.10 3.86
C ASP A 72 2.36 9.18 2.97
N PRO A 73 3.18 8.76 1.95
CA PRO A 73 3.47 7.38 1.55
C PRO A 73 4.92 6.91 1.83
N ILE A 74 5.76 7.75 2.47
CA ILE A 74 7.21 7.51 2.53
C ILE A 74 7.54 6.19 3.25
N SER A 75 6.72 5.76 4.21
CA SER A 75 6.94 4.48 4.89
C SER A 75 6.82 3.27 3.95
N GLY A 76 6.01 3.35 2.91
CA GLY A 76 5.93 2.34 1.86
C GLY A 76 7.03 2.49 0.82
N LEU A 77 7.31 3.73 0.40
CA LEU A 77 8.33 4.02 -0.60
C LEU A 77 9.73 3.59 -0.15
N VAL A 78 10.10 3.80 1.12
CA VAL A 78 11.42 3.37 1.61
C VAL A 78 11.58 1.85 1.59
N VAL A 79 10.50 1.09 1.74
CA VAL A 79 10.52 -0.37 1.61
C VAL A 79 10.79 -0.76 0.15
N GLU A 80 10.14 -0.13 -0.81
CA GLU A 80 10.38 -0.35 -2.24
C GLU A 80 11.83 0.00 -2.63
N MET A 81 12.33 1.14 -2.18
CA MET A 81 13.71 1.54 -2.42
C MET A 81 14.71 0.57 -1.82
N GLU A 82 14.47 0.06 -0.61
CA GLU A 82 15.34 -0.92 0.03
C GLU A 82 15.28 -2.29 -0.68
N GLU A 83 14.11 -2.71 -1.15
CA GLU A 83 13.95 -3.88 -2.00
C GLU A 83 14.80 -3.77 -3.27
N ALA A 84 14.69 -2.65 -3.98
CA ALA A 84 15.48 -2.38 -5.18
C ALA A 84 16.99 -2.39 -4.89
N ARG A 85 17.42 -1.81 -3.76
CA ARG A 85 18.81 -1.78 -3.31
C ARG A 85 19.34 -3.19 -3.05
N ILE A 86 18.62 -3.97 -2.23
CA ILE A 86 19.00 -5.34 -1.85
C ILE A 86 19.12 -6.23 -3.10
N LEU A 87 18.12 -6.21 -3.98
CA LEU A 87 18.13 -7.03 -5.20
C LEU A 87 19.28 -6.61 -6.14
N SER A 88 19.56 -5.31 -6.24
CA SER A 88 20.67 -4.80 -7.05
C SER A 88 22.04 -5.23 -6.48
N GLU A 89 22.23 -5.17 -5.17
CA GLU A 89 23.47 -5.62 -4.53
C GLU A 89 23.64 -7.14 -4.66
N TYR A 90 22.60 -7.90 -4.38
CA TYR A 90 22.62 -9.35 -4.55
C TYR A 90 22.96 -9.76 -5.98
N ALA A 91 22.39 -9.07 -6.97
CA ALA A 91 22.71 -9.30 -8.37
C ALA A 91 24.20 -9.01 -8.69
N LYS A 92 24.75 -7.92 -8.14
CA LYS A 92 26.17 -7.57 -8.33
C LYS A 92 27.13 -8.57 -7.68
N GLU A 93 26.80 -9.06 -6.49
CA GLU A 93 27.65 -9.96 -5.72
C GLU A 93 27.62 -11.40 -6.23
N THR A 94 26.46 -11.87 -6.67
CA THR A 94 26.23 -13.29 -7.01
C THR A 94 26.08 -13.57 -8.50
N GLY A 95 25.90 -12.55 -9.33
CA GLY A 95 25.51 -12.69 -10.73
C GLY A 95 24.06 -13.13 -10.93
N TRP A 96 23.26 -13.19 -9.85
CA TRP A 96 21.84 -13.51 -9.93
C TRP A 96 21.08 -12.46 -10.74
N ARG A 97 20.05 -12.90 -11.44
CA ARG A 97 19.09 -12.03 -12.12
C ARG A 97 17.68 -12.57 -11.92
N PRO A 98 16.67 -11.71 -11.82
CA PRO A 98 15.30 -12.17 -11.79
C PRO A 98 14.96 -12.88 -13.10
N LYS A 99 14.07 -13.87 -13.06
CA LYS A 99 13.61 -14.53 -14.28
C LYS A 99 12.75 -13.60 -15.13
N ARG A 100 11.88 -12.82 -14.49
CA ARG A 100 11.04 -11.80 -15.10
C ARG A 100 11.58 -10.41 -14.81
N THR A 101 11.29 -9.46 -15.66
CA THR A 101 11.64 -8.05 -15.39
C THR A 101 10.87 -7.55 -14.16
N ILE A 102 11.60 -6.93 -13.24
CA ILE A 102 11.00 -6.18 -12.12
C ILE A 102 11.04 -4.71 -12.50
N VAL A 103 9.88 -4.07 -12.44
CA VAL A 103 9.73 -2.63 -12.64
C VAL A 103 9.42 -2.00 -11.29
N PHE A 104 10.24 -1.07 -10.85
CA PHE A 104 10.00 -0.25 -9.67
C PHE A 104 9.46 1.10 -10.13
N ALA A 105 8.40 1.57 -9.50
CA ALA A 105 7.69 2.77 -9.91
C ALA A 105 7.31 3.65 -8.71
N ALA A 106 7.93 4.83 -8.60
CA ALA A 106 7.49 5.84 -7.64
C ALA A 106 6.57 6.83 -8.35
N TRP A 107 5.30 6.85 -7.93
CA TRP A 107 4.24 7.64 -8.56
C TRP A 107 4.14 9.03 -7.96
N GLY A 108 3.91 10.03 -8.81
CA GLY A 108 3.63 11.40 -8.39
C GLY A 108 2.15 11.73 -8.46
N SER A 109 1.72 12.67 -7.62
CA SER A 109 0.34 13.18 -7.59
C SER A 109 -0.72 12.09 -7.38
N GLU A 110 -0.45 11.15 -6.50
CA GLU A 110 -1.41 10.15 -6.04
C GLU A 110 -2.53 10.83 -5.26
N GLU A 111 -2.17 11.67 -4.31
CA GLU A 111 -3.07 12.37 -3.38
C GLU A 111 -4.10 13.27 -4.07
N GLN A 112 -3.81 13.73 -5.27
CA GLN A 112 -4.71 14.54 -6.08
C GLN A 112 -5.64 13.69 -6.97
N GLY A 113 -5.61 12.38 -6.83
CA GLY A 113 -6.51 11.45 -7.54
C GLY A 113 -5.78 10.46 -8.44
N LEU A 114 -4.67 9.87 -7.97
CA LEU A 114 -3.90 8.81 -8.63
C LEU A 114 -3.32 9.26 -9.99
N ILE A 115 -3.04 10.56 -10.17
CA ILE A 115 -2.77 11.13 -11.49
C ILE A 115 -1.58 10.42 -12.14
N GLY A 116 -0.45 10.32 -11.44
CA GLY A 116 0.77 9.78 -12.03
C GLY A 116 0.65 8.33 -12.47
N SER A 117 0.07 7.47 -11.65
CA SER A 117 -0.10 6.06 -11.97
C SER A 117 -1.16 5.83 -13.05
N VAL A 118 -2.28 6.55 -13.00
CA VAL A 118 -3.38 6.38 -13.97
C VAL A 118 -2.97 6.85 -15.35
N GLU A 119 -2.41 8.05 -15.47
CA GLU A 119 -1.93 8.57 -16.75
C GLU A 119 -0.84 7.67 -17.36
N TRP A 120 0.08 7.16 -16.53
CA TRP A 120 1.10 6.23 -17.00
C TRP A 120 0.49 4.90 -17.49
N VAL A 121 -0.51 4.38 -16.77
CA VAL A 121 -1.23 3.16 -17.16
C VAL A 121 -1.99 3.35 -18.47
N GLU A 122 -2.62 4.50 -18.67
CA GLU A 122 -3.34 4.82 -19.90
C GLU A 122 -2.39 4.97 -21.09
N GLU A 123 -1.27 5.68 -20.92
CA GLU A 123 -0.26 5.87 -21.96
C GLU A 123 0.38 4.54 -22.38
N HIS A 124 0.62 3.63 -21.42
CA HIS A 124 1.26 2.33 -21.65
C HIS A 124 0.29 1.16 -21.74
N ALA A 125 -1.02 1.41 -21.91
CA ALA A 125 -2.06 0.38 -21.78
C ALA A 125 -1.84 -0.85 -22.68
N LEU A 126 -1.40 -0.66 -23.92
CA LEU A 126 -1.14 -1.76 -24.85
C LEU A 126 0.06 -2.60 -24.39
N GLU A 127 1.15 -1.96 -24.02
CA GLU A 127 2.36 -2.63 -23.53
C GLU A 127 2.09 -3.39 -22.22
N LEU A 128 1.34 -2.77 -21.30
CA LEU A 128 0.99 -3.37 -20.01
C LEU A 128 0.10 -4.61 -20.17
N ARG A 129 -0.85 -4.59 -21.10
CA ARG A 129 -1.68 -5.78 -21.40
C ARG A 129 -0.88 -6.94 -21.94
N GLU A 130 0.21 -6.67 -22.66
CA GLU A 130 1.08 -7.70 -23.21
C GLU A 130 2.11 -8.20 -22.18
N LYS A 131 2.64 -7.29 -21.35
CA LYS A 131 3.82 -7.58 -20.53
C LYS A 131 3.54 -7.69 -19.03
N ALA A 132 2.57 -6.95 -18.48
CA ALA A 132 2.36 -6.93 -17.05
C ALA A 132 1.74 -8.23 -16.52
N VAL A 133 2.50 -8.95 -15.70
CA VAL A 133 2.05 -10.18 -15.05
C VAL A 133 1.31 -9.88 -13.75
N ALA A 134 1.83 -8.93 -12.98
CA ALA A 134 1.24 -8.49 -11.73
C ALA A 134 1.70 -7.09 -11.35
N TYR A 135 0.85 -6.37 -10.62
CA TYR A 135 1.19 -5.13 -9.94
C TYR A 135 1.13 -5.33 -8.43
N ILE A 136 2.19 -4.97 -7.72
CA ILE A 136 2.29 -5.05 -6.26
C ILE A 136 2.44 -3.65 -5.71
N ASN A 137 1.44 -3.21 -5.01
CA ASN A 137 1.37 -1.89 -4.38
C ASN A 137 1.83 -1.96 -2.92
N THR A 138 2.50 -0.93 -2.48
CA THR A 138 2.48 -0.46 -1.10
C THR A 138 2.02 1.00 -1.12
N ASP A 139 1.71 1.50 0.05
CA ASP A 139 1.30 2.87 0.25
C ASP A 139 1.91 3.30 1.57
N GLY A 140 1.28 2.95 2.69
CA GLY A 140 1.83 3.13 4.01
C GLY A 140 2.23 1.81 4.68
N ASN A 141 3.33 1.86 5.44
CA ASN A 141 3.80 0.77 6.29
C ASN A 141 4.06 1.26 7.71
N GLY A 142 3.91 0.39 8.69
CA GLY A 142 4.19 0.67 10.08
C GLY A 142 4.57 -0.59 10.86
N ALA A 143 4.82 -0.42 12.13
CA ALA A 143 4.92 -1.56 13.02
C ALA A 143 3.54 -2.19 13.21
N GLY A 144 3.43 -3.50 13.18
CA GLY A 144 2.15 -4.15 13.37
C GLY A 144 2.03 -5.50 12.69
N PHE A 145 0.87 -5.76 12.13
CA PHE A 145 0.53 -7.03 11.50
C PHE A 145 0.49 -6.89 9.98
N LEU A 146 0.86 -7.96 9.29
CA LEU A 146 0.71 -8.02 7.84
C LEU A 146 -0.76 -7.83 7.46
N GLY A 147 -1.01 -6.92 6.52
CA GLY A 147 -2.28 -6.70 5.85
C GLY A 147 -2.08 -6.86 4.35
N ALA A 148 -3.01 -7.54 3.68
CA ALA A 148 -3.00 -7.65 2.24
C ALA A 148 -4.41 -7.75 1.67
N GLY A 149 -4.60 -7.10 0.53
CA GLY A 149 -5.74 -7.24 -0.33
C GLY A 149 -5.27 -7.48 -1.76
N GLY A 150 -6.06 -8.17 -2.57
CA GLY A 150 -5.59 -8.47 -3.92
C GLY A 150 -6.54 -9.33 -4.74
N SER A 151 -6.11 -9.56 -5.95
CA SER A 151 -6.73 -10.53 -6.85
C SER A 151 -6.67 -11.92 -6.24
N HIS A 152 -7.80 -12.61 -6.14
CA HIS A 152 -7.87 -13.93 -5.51
C HIS A 152 -7.04 -15.00 -6.24
N THR A 153 -6.65 -14.76 -7.49
CA THR A 153 -5.69 -15.61 -8.21
C THR A 153 -4.31 -15.67 -7.52
N LEU A 154 -3.97 -14.68 -6.71
CA LEU A 154 -2.73 -14.63 -5.93
C LEU A 154 -2.89 -15.19 -4.51
N GLU A 155 -4.08 -15.52 -4.06
CA GLU A 155 -4.34 -15.84 -2.65
C GLU A 155 -3.53 -17.04 -2.16
N THR A 156 -3.52 -18.16 -2.90
CA THR A 156 -2.74 -19.35 -2.52
C THR A 156 -1.24 -19.05 -2.48
N PHE A 157 -0.73 -18.35 -3.49
CA PHE A 157 0.67 -17.94 -3.55
C PHE A 157 1.05 -17.02 -2.38
N PHE A 158 0.19 -16.05 -2.06
CA PHE A 158 0.43 -15.16 -0.94
C PHE A 158 0.37 -15.87 0.42
N ASP A 159 -0.56 -16.80 0.59
CA ASP A 159 -0.65 -17.64 1.78
C ASP A 159 0.63 -18.45 2.02
N GLU A 160 1.18 -19.07 0.98
CA GLU A 160 2.45 -19.80 1.03
C GLU A 160 3.61 -18.87 1.47
N ILE A 161 3.69 -17.67 0.90
CA ILE A 161 4.71 -16.68 1.28
C ILE A 161 4.51 -16.23 2.73
N ALA A 162 3.29 -15.88 3.14
CA ALA A 162 3.00 -15.42 4.50
C ALA A 162 3.34 -16.48 5.56
N HIS A 163 3.27 -17.77 5.21
CA HIS A 163 3.70 -18.87 6.07
C HIS A 163 5.21 -19.14 6.01
N SER A 164 5.91 -18.69 4.97
CA SER A 164 7.37 -18.87 4.84
C SER A 164 8.18 -17.75 5.48
N VAL A 165 7.62 -16.56 5.62
CA VAL A 165 8.29 -15.38 6.18
C VAL A 165 8.15 -15.36 7.70
N THR A 166 9.28 -15.38 8.39
CA THR A 166 9.31 -15.25 9.85
C THR A 166 9.23 -13.79 10.26
N ASP A 167 8.28 -13.46 11.12
CA ASP A 167 8.19 -12.15 11.75
C ASP A 167 9.38 -11.95 12.71
N PRO A 168 10.21 -10.92 12.49
CA PRO A 168 11.45 -10.76 13.27
C PRO A 168 11.22 -10.38 14.73
N ILE A 169 10.02 -9.90 15.08
CA ILE A 169 9.69 -9.45 16.44
C ILE A 169 9.24 -10.64 17.30
N GLN A 170 8.39 -11.53 16.72
CA GLN A 170 7.72 -12.58 17.46
C GLN A 170 8.30 -13.99 17.21
N GLY A 171 9.13 -14.16 16.17
CA GLY A 171 9.72 -15.44 15.80
C GLY A 171 8.74 -16.48 15.27
N MET A 172 7.49 -16.09 15.00
CA MET A 172 6.48 -16.90 14.32
C MET A 172 6.33 -16.41 12.86
N THR A 173 5.64 -17.16 12.03
CA THR A 173 5.39 -16.71 10.65
C THR A 173 4.44 -15.50 10.61
N ALA A 174 4.52 -14.70 9.55
CA ALA A 174 3.65 -13.55 9.35
C ALA A 174 2.16 -13.97 9.35
N ALA A 175 1.84 -15.11 8.72
CA ALA A 175 0.49 -15.68 8.73
C ALA A 175 0.04 -16.08 10.13
N GLU A 176 0.87 -16.78 10.91
CA GLU A 176 0.55 -17.18 12.29
C GLU A 176 0.33 -15.96 13.19
N ARG A 177 1.12 -14.92 13.01
CA ARG A 177 0.96 -13.67 13.76
C ARG A 177 -0.38 -13.00 13.47
N VAL A 178 -0.78 -12.91 12.21
CA VAL A 178 -2.10 -12.37 11.80
C VAL A 178 -3.23 -13.28 12.32
N ARG A 179 -3.08 -14.58 12.21
CA ARG A 179 -4.05 -15.53 12.75
C ARG A 179 -4.25 -15.35 14.26
N SER A 180 -3.18 -15.18 15.03
CA SER A 180 -3.24 -14.95 16.48
C SER A 180 -4.05 -13.70 16.82
N ARG A 181 -3.84 -12.58 16.09
CA ARG A 181 -4.67 -11.38 16.21
C ARG A 181 -6.14 -11.66 15.88
N ASN A 182 -6.40 -12.38 14.81
CA ASN A 182 -7.76 -12.65 14.32
C ASN A 182 -8.55 -13.56 15.29
N LEU A 183 -7.89 -14.46 16.00
CA LEU A 183 -8.49 -15.26 17.08
C LEU A 183 -8.99 -14.40 18.26
N MET A 184 -8.37 -13.25 18.48
CA MET A 184 -8.75 -12.28 19.51
C MET A 184 -9.73 -11.21 19.00
N SER A 185 -10.15 -11.26 17.75
CA SER A 185 -11.03 -10.27 17.14
C SER A 185 -12.41 -10.24 17.82
N SER A 186 -12.93 -9.04 18.04
CA SER A 186 -14.33 -8.83 18.45
C SER A 186 -15.32 -9.20 17.33
N ASN A 187 -14.88 -9.17 16.08
CA ASN A 187 -15.70 -9.62 14.95
C ASN A 187 -15.78 -11.14 14.93
N SER A 188 -16.99 -11.67 15.12
CA SER A 188 -17.25 -13.10 15.22
C SER A 188 -16.92 -13.89 13.94
N LEU A 189 -17.09 -13.28 12.76
CA LEU A 189 -16.76 -13.94 11.49
C LEU A 189 -15.24 -14.06 11.31
N THR A 190 -14.50 -13.00 11.62
CA THR A 190 -13.03 -13.01 11.58
C THR A 190 -12.48 -14.06 12.53
N ARG A 191 -12.96 -14.09 13.77
CA ARG A 191 -12.55 -15.09 14.76
C ARG A 191 -12.89 -16.51 14.31
N SER A 192 -14.12 -16.76 13.86
CA SER A 192 -14.53 -18.09 13.41
C SER A 192 -13.74 -18.60 12.22
N ARG A 193 -13.33 -17.73 11.30
CA ARG A 193 -12.43 -18.11 10.20
C ARG A 193 -11.06 -18.53 10.73
N ALA A 194 -10.48 -17.75 11.64
CA ALA A 194 -9.19 -18.04 12.23
C ALA A 194 -9.18 -19.31 13.10
N GLU A 195 -10.30 -19.68 13.72
CA GLU A 195 -10.48 -20.94 14.45
C GLU A 195 -10.47 -22.14 13.50
N LYS A 196 -11.09 -22.01 12.33
CA LYS A 196 -11.29 -23.11 11.38
C LYS A 196 -10.15 -23.34 10.40
N SER A 197 -9.34 -22.32 10.14
CA SER A 197 -8.27 -22.36 9.15
C SER A 197 -7.08 -21.54 9.55
N SER A 198 -5.89 -21.99 9.16
CA SER A 198 -4.66 -21.22 9.21
C SER A 198 -4.41 -20.41 7.94
N HIS A 199 -5.20 -20.61 6.90
CA HIS A 199 -5.08 -19.93 5.61
C HIS A 199 -5.17 -18.41 5.76
N TYR A 200 -4.26 -17.71 5.07
CA TYR A 200 -4.27 -16.26 4.98
C TYR A 200 -5.19 -15.84 3.82
N TYR A 201 -6.33 -15.27 4.15
CA TYR A 201 -7.27 -14.79 3.16
C TYR A 201 -6.95 -13.37 2.73
N LEU A 202 -6.83 -13.15 1.42
CA LEU A 202 -6.74 -11.80 0.87
C LEU A 202 -8.07 -11.07 0.99
N SER A 203 -8.03 -9.81 1.41
CA SER A 203 -9.18 -8.93 1.30
C SER A 203 -9.38 -8.49 -0.15
N ALA A 204 -10.61 -8.14 -0.51
CA ALA A 204 -10.89 -7.56 -1.82
C ALA A 204 -10.22 -6.18 -1.92
N LEU A 205 -9.68 -5.86 -3.10
CA LEU A 205 -9.26 -4.51 -3.44
C LEU A 205 -10.49 -3.68 -3.83
N GLY A 206 -10.52 -2.45 -3.29
CA GLY A 206 -11.43 -1.41 -3.75
C GLY A 206 -10.74 -0.47 -4.72
N SER A 207 -10.70 0.81 -4.36
CA SER A 207 -9.93 1.87 -5.01
C SER A 207 -9.23 2.69 -3.92
N GLY A 208 -8.45 3.71 -4.29
CA GLY A 208 -7.86 4.64 -3.34
C GLY A 208 -6.37 4.44 -3.13
N SER A 209 -5.69 3.79 -4.07
CA SER A 209 -4.23 3.82 -4.25
C SER A 209 -3.87 3.41 -5.67
N ASP A 210 -2.60 3.50 -6.03
CA ASP A 210 -2.07 3.38 -7.39
C ASP A 210 -2.35 2.06 -8.11
N TYR A 211 -2.75 1.00 -7.39
CA TYR A 211 -3.20 -0.25 -8.02
C TYR A 211 -4.49 -0.07 -8.85
N SER A 212 -5.23 1.03 -8.67
CA SER A 212 -6.56 1.21 -9.27
C SER A 212 -6.52 1.21 -10.79
N GLY A 213 -5.58 1.91 -11.42
CA GLY A 213 -5.41 1.93 -12.88
C GLY A 213 -5.08 0.54 -13.43
N PHE A 214 -4.15 -0.16 -12.80
CA PHE A 214 -3.75 -1.51 -13.21
C PHE A 214 -4.89 -2.51 -13.06
N PHE A 215 -5.53 -2.54 -11.90
CA PHE A 215 -6.55 -3.51 -11.54
C PHE A 215 -7.88 -3.25 -12.22
N GLN A 216 -8.41 -2.03 -12.09
CA GLN A 216 -9.78 -1.74 -12.52
C GLN A 216 -9.88 -1.39 -13.99
N HIS A 217 -8.88 -0.67 -14.54
CA HIS A 217 -8.91 -0.26 -15.94
C HIS A 217 -8.35 -1.34 -16.88
N LEU A 218 -7.19 -1.94 -16.56
CA LEU A 218 -6.55 -2.94 -17.42
C LEU A 218 -6.85 -4.40 -17.03
N GLY A 219 -7.40 -4.66 -15.86
CA GLY A 219 -7.65 -6.02 -15.36
C GLY A 219 -6.37 -6.79 -15.01
N ILE A 220 -5.27 -6.07 -14.75
CA ILE A 220 -4.01 -6.68 -14.34
C ILE A 220 -4.14 -7.21 -12.91
N THR A 221 -3.68 -8.43 -12.69
CA THR A 221 -3.61 -9.03 -11.37
C THR A 221 -2.83 -8.12 -10.42
N SER A 222 -3.48 -7.67 -9.36
CA SER A 222 -2.91 -6.66 -8.46
C SER A 222 -3.03 -7.05 -6.99
N MET A 223 -2.11 -6.53 -6.18
CA MET A 223 -2.06 -6.72 -4.74
C MET A 223 -1.64 -5.41 -4.06
N ASN A 224 -2.24 -5.12 -2.90
CA ASN A 224 -1.79 -4.07 -1.99
C ASN A 224 -1.36 -4.70 -0.68
N ILE A 225 -0.13 -4.42 -0.24
CA ILE A 225 0.50 -5.04 0.92
C ILE A 225 1.01 -3.95 1.85
N GLY A 226 0.83 -4.15 3.14
CA GLY A 226 1.39 -3.27 4.15
C GLY A 226 1.39 -3.90 5.54
N TYR A 227 2.08 -3.27 6.46
CA TYR A 227 2.06 -3.61 7.88
C TYR A 227 1.43 -2.47 8.67
N GLY A 228 0.62 -2.79 9.69
CA GLY A 228 -0.02 -1.79 10.54
C GLY A 228 -0.86 -2.41 11.67
N GLY A 229 -1.41 -1.54 12.55
CA GLY A 229 -2.32 -1.90 13.64
C GLY A 229 -1.69 -1.97 15.02
#